data_b81f2ad875cc120dcf8eef899634e4cc
#
_entry.id   b81f2ad875cc120dcf8eef899634e4cc
#
_cell.length_a   1.000
_cell.length_b   1.000
_cell.length_c   1.000
_cell.angle_alpha   90.00
_cell.angle_beta   90.00
_cell.angle_gamma   90.00
#
_symmetry.space_group_name_H-M   'P 1'
#
loop_
_entity.id
_entity.type
_entity.pdbx_description
1 polymer ?
#
loop_
_entity_poly.entity_id
_entity_poly.type
_entity_poly.pdbx_seq_one_letter_code
_entity_poly.pdbx_strand_id
1 'polypeptide(L)'
;MAAEMRLYRVTVIGSNAERQRGKVVDEVTVKVGTKWLTDDNGRRYYKVPSEDANRSPYFQQNTMYCMDYRLYQTEQAAKDYLRQAELRVALCRAVSNFGFNAPLPVLEKVMDTLKYTPFAQRLTSVFNTLTDMAVDGGLTD
;
A
#
# COMPACT_ATOMS: atom_id res chain seq x y z
N MET A 1 15.53 31.17 -11.52
CA MET A 1 14.27 30.42 -11.63
C MET A 1 14.37 29.11 -10.87
N ALA A 2 13.33 28.74 -10.17
CA ALA A 2 13.29 27.44 -9.49
C ALA A 2 13.25 26.33 -10.54
N ALA A 3 14.04 25.28 -10.34
CA ALA A 3 13.97 24.10 -11.17
C ALA A 3 12.60 23.42 -11.00
N GLU A 4 12.16 22.74 -12.02
CA GLU A 4 10.92 21.97 -12.01
C GLU A 4 11.20 20.51 -12.30
N MET A 5 10.38 19.64 -11.72
CA MET A 5 10.48 18.21 -11.90
C MET A 5 9.09 17.64 -12.15
N ARG A 6 8.97 16.74 -13.10
CA ARG A 6 7.72 16.06 -13.42
C ARG A 6 7.67 14.75 -12.67
N LEU A 7 6.64 14.58 -11.85
CA LEU A 7 6.47 13.40 -10.99
C LEU A 7 5.03 12.89 -11.11
N TYR A 8 4.77 11.75 -10.49
CA TYR A 8 3.44 11.12 -10.47
C TYR A 8 2.93 11.10 -9.04
N ARG A 9 1.84 11.83 -8.84
CA ARG A 9 1.19 11.96 -7.53
C ARG A 9 0.12 10.90 -7.39
N VAL A 10 0.13 10.21 -6.25
CA VAL A 10 -0.83 9.17 -5.94
C VAL A 10 -1.46 9.44 -4.58
N THR A 11 -2.78 9.19 -4.47
CA THR A 11 -3.48 9.26 -3.18
C THR A 11 -3.05 8.13 -2.27
N VAL A 12 -2.70 8.46 -1.03
CA VAL A 12 -2.32 7.47 -0.02
C VAL A 12 -3.57 6.74 0.44
N ILE A 13 -3.50 5.41 0.49
CA ILE A 13 -4.61 4.57 0.92
C ILE A 13 -4.94 4.86 2.40
N GLY A 14 -6.22 5.13 2.67
CA GLY A 14 -6.70 5.49 4.01
C GLY A 14 -6.66 6.97 4.31
N SER A 15 -6.18 7.81 3.39
CA SER A 15 -6.08 9.25 3.57
C SER A 15 -7.41 9.96 3.29
N ASN A 16 -7.48 11.24 3.71
CA ASN A 16 -8.61 12.10 3.38
C ASN A 16 -8.69 12.35 1.87
N ALA A 17 -7.54 12.47 1.20
CA ALA A 17 -7.50 12.64 -0.25
C ALA A 17 -8.11 11.45 -0.98
N GLU A 18 -7.83 10.23 -0.53
CA GLU A 18 -8.47 9.04 -1.10
C GLU A 18 -9.98 9.04 -0.88
N ARG A 19 -10.45 9.43 0.30
CA ARG A 19 -11.89 9.51 0.59
C ARG A 19 -12.60 10.51 -0.32
N GLN A 20 -11.95 11.62 -0.64
CA GLN A 20 -12.55 12.68 -1.46
C GLN A 20 -12.41 12.44 -2.95
N ARG A 21 -11.27 11.93 -3.40
CA ARG A 21 -10.93 11.80 -4.82
C ARG A 21 -10.86 10.36 -5.32
N GLY A 22 -10.81 9.38 -4.42
CA GLY A 22 -10.60 7.98 -4.77
C GLY A 22 -9.12 7.67 -5.00
N LYS A 23 -8.85 6.51 -5.56
CA LYS A 23 -7.51 6.02 -5.88
C LYS A 23 -7.07 6.60 -7.22
N VAL A 24 -6.31 7.66 -7.18
CA VAL A 24 -5.95 8.44 -8.36
C VAL A 24 -4.44 8.57 -8.48
N VAL A 25 -3.94 8.36 -9.71
CA VAL A 25 -2.57 8.69 -10.10
C VAL A 25 -2.66 9.81 -11.11
N ASP A 26 -1.99 10.93 -10.85
CA ASP A 26 -1.92 12.03 -11.79
C ASP A 26 -0.48 12.55 -11.92
N GLU A 27 -0.18 13.07 -13.09
CA GLU A 27 1.11 13.71 -13.35
C GLU A 27 1.10 15.12 -12.75
N VAL A 28 2.16 15.49 -12.08
CA VAL A 28 2.30 16.79 -11.44
C VAL A 28 3.69 17.35 -11.67
N THR A 29 3.76 18.64 -11.95
CA THR A 29 5.03 19.36 -12.01
C THR A 29 5.26 20.00 -10.64
N VAL A 30 6.38 19.64 -10.01
CA VAL A 30 6.77 20.19 -8.71
C VAL A 30 7.91 21.18 -8.87
N LYS A 31 7.91 22.21 -8.04
CA LYS A 31 9.02 23.17 -7.93
C LYS A 31 10.04 22.62 -6.98
N VAL A 32 11.30 22.56 -7.42
CA VAL A 32 12.42 22.10 -6.60
C VAL A 32 13.00 23.30 -5.86
N GLY A 33 12.68 23.41 -4.59
CA GLY A 33 13.20 24.45 -3.71
C GLY A 33 14.48 24.00 -3.00
N THR A 34 14.97 24.85 -2.12
CA THR A 34 16.18 24.54 -1.33
C THR A 34 15.94 23.39 -0.36
N LYS A 35 14.78 23.37 0.30
CA LYS A 35 14.44 22.35 1.31
C LYS A 35 13.37 21.37 0.86
N TRP A 36 12.47 21.80 0.00
CA TRP A 36 11.24 21.08 -0.30
C TRP A 36 10.99 20.97 -1.79
N LEU A 37 10.24 19.93 -2.16
CA LEU A 37 9.51 19.90 -3.42
C LEU A 37 8.11 20.43 -3.14
N THR A 38 7.60 21.31 -3.99
CA THR A 38 6.27 21.92 -3.82
C THR A 38 5.39 21.61 -5.03
N ASP A 39 4.21 21.04 -4.79
CA ASP A 39 3.29 20.70 -5.87
C ASP A 39 2.42 21.88 -6.29
N ASP A 40 1.51 21.64 -7.23
CA ASP A 40 0.61 22.65 -7.79
C ASP A 40 -0.39 23.23 -6.77
N ASN A 41 -0.61 22.53 -5.66
CA ASN A 41 -1.50 22.97 -4.58
C ASN A 41 -0.75 23.52 -3.36
N GLY A 42 0.56 23.71 -3.48
CA GLY A 42 1.38 24.24 -2.40
C GLY A 42 1.79 23.23 -1.35
N ARG A 43 1.50 21.95 -1.55
CA ARG A 43 1.95 20.90 -0.63
C ARG A 43 3.43 20.67 -0.78
N ARG A 44 4.08 20.43 0.34
CA ARG A 44 5.54 20.26 0.41
C ARG A 44 5.88 18.80 0.63
N TYR A 45 6.97 18.37 0.00
CA TYR A 45 7.48 17.00 0.08
C TYR A 45 8.97 17.02 0.39
N TYR A 46 9.45 16.02 1.12
CA TYR A 46 10.86 15.91 1.40
C TYR A 46 11.63 15.60 0.11
N LYS A 47 12.82 16.22 -0.04
CA LYS A 47 13.67 16.03 -1.23
C LYS A 47 14.42 14.71 -1.21
N VAL A 48 14.65 14.15 -0.02
CA VAL A 48 15.30 12.85 0.13
C VAL A 48 14.24 11.76 -0.03
N PRO A 49 14.35 10.89 -1.03
CA PRO A 49 13.35 9.87 -1.25
C PRO A 49 13.38 8.80 -0.16
N SER A 50 12.21 8.26 0.13
CA SER A 50 12.04 7.04 0.91
C SER A 50 11.80 5.88 -0.05
N GLU A 51 11.91 4.66 0.44
CA GLU A 51 11.66 3.46 -0.35
C GLU A 51 10.38 2.79 0.14
N ASP A 52 9.51 2.40 -0.78
CA ASP A 52 8.27 1.70 -0.44
C ASP A 52 8.48 0.18 -0.35
N ALA A 53 7.40 -0.55 -0.09
CA ALA A 53 7.46 -2.00 0.05
C ALA A 53 7.89 -2.72 -1.25
N ASN A 54 7.75 -2.06 -2.40
CA ASN A 54 8.17 -2.56 -3.70
C ASN A 54 9.59 -2.13 -4.06
N ARG A 55 10.30 -1.49 -3.11
CA ARG A 55 11.63 -0.90 -3.28
C ARG A 55 11.66 0.21 -4.33
N SER A 56 10.53 0.88 -4.53
CA SER A 56 10.45 2.05 -5.40
C SER A 56 10.66 3.32 -4.59
N PRO A 57 11.50 4.25 -5.05
CA PRO A 57 11.69 5.52 -4.37
C PRO A 57 10.47 6.40 -4.52
N TYR A 58 10.08 7.07 -3.44
CA TYR A 58 9.00 8.05 -3.45
C TYR A 58 9.35 9.23 -2.53
N PHE A 59 8.74 10.37 -2.80
CA PHE A 59 8.88 11.55 -1.96
C PHE A 59 7.70 11.65 -1.01
N GLN A 60 8.01 11.69 0.27
CA GLN A 60 7.02 11.71 1.34
C GLN A 60 6.55 13.15 1.59
N GLN A 61 5.25 13.31 1.76
CA GLN A 61 4.67 14.60 2.09
C GLN A 61 5.13 15.07 3.47
N ASN A 62 5.52 16.34 3.57
CA ASN A 62 5.83 16.99 4.85
C ASN A 62 4.57 17.56 5.43
N THR A 63 3.97 16.87 6.40
CA THR A 63 2.75 17.29 7.07
C THR A 63 2.76 16.82 8.51
N MET A 64 2.11 17.58 9.39
CA MET A 64 1.89 17.18 10.79
C MET A 64 0.71 16.22 10.95
N TYR A 65 -0.09 16.10 9.91
CA TYR A 65 -1.29 15.25 9.90
C TYR A 65 -1.08 14.01 9.04
N CYS A 66 -2.14 13.29 8.75
CA CYS A 66 -2.08 12.15 7.85
C CYS A 66 -1.62 12.58 6.46
N MET A 67 -0.73 11.80 5.87
CA MET A 67 -0.26 12.06 4.51
C MET A 67 -1.36 11.76 3.52
N ASP A 68 -1.62 12.71 2.61
CA ASP A 68 -2.64 12.56 1.57
C ASP A 68 -2.08 12.03 0.27
N TYR A 69 -0.82 12.35 -0.05
CA TYR A 69 -0.20 12.04 -1.33
C TYR A 69 1.24 11.56 -1.18
N ARG A 70 1.65 10.75 -2.16
CA ARG A 70 3.06 10.41 -2.41
C ARG A 70 3.40 10.81 -3.83
N LEU A 71 4.68 11.13 -4.05
CA LEU A 71 5.19 11.44 -5.38
C LEU A 71 6.17 10.33 -5.80
N TYR A 72 5.90 9.73 -6.95
CA TYR A 72 6.76 8.72 -7.56
C TYR A 72 7.44 9.28 -8.83
N GLN A 73 8.59 8.74 -9.16
CA GLN A 73 9.33 9.16 -10.36
C GLN A 73 8.73 8.59 -11.64
N THR A 74 8.03 7.46 -11.55
CA THR A 74 7.38 6.82 -12.70
C THR A 74 5.91 6.53 -12.41
N GLU A 75 5.11 6.55 -13.46
CA GLU A 75 3.68 6.23 -13.37
C GLU A 75 3.49 4.78 -12.90
N GLN A 76 4.31 3.86 -13.41
CA GLN A 76 4.19 2.45 -13.05
C GLN A 76 4.43 2.23 -11.56
N ALA A 77 5.43 2.89 -10.98
CA ALA A 77 5.70 2.79 -9.54
C ALA A 77 4.50 3.28 -8.70
N ALA A 78 3.84 4.37 -9.12
CA ALA A 78 2.64 4.88 -8.46
C ALA A 78 1.48 3.89 -8.55
N LYS A 79 1.27 3.29 -9.73
CA LYS A 79 0.23 2.27 -9.93
C LYS A 79 0.51 1.00 -9.12
N ASP A 80 1.76 0.59 -9.05
CA ASP A 80 2.17 -0.58 -8.25
C ASP A 80 1.92 -0.34 -6.77
N TYR A 81 2.15 0.88 -6.29
CA TYR A 81 1.81 1.25 -4.92
C TYR A 81 0.32 1.06 -4.63
N LEU A 82 -0.56 1.57 -5.49
CA LEU A 82 -2.00 1.42 -5.33
C LEU A 82 -2.40 -0.06 -5.34
N ARG A 83 -1.88 -0.81 -6.30
CA ARG A 83 -2.20 -2.24 -6.41
C ARG A 83 -1.75 -3.02 -5.17
N GLN A 84 -0.53 -2.78 -4.72
CA GLN A 84 0.02 -3.42 -3.53
C GLN A 84 -0.81 -3.07 -2.28
N ALA A 85 -1.20 -1.81 -2.14
CA ALA A 85 -2.00 -1.36 -1.00
C ALA A 85 -3.41 -1.97 -1.03
N GLU A 86 -4.05 -2.06 -2.19
CA GLU A 86 -5.35 -2.72 -2.36
C GLU A 86 -5.28 -4.20 -1.97
N LEU A 87 -4.27 -4.90 -2.46
CA LEU A 87 -4.09 -6.33 -2.18
C LEU A 87 -3.82 -6.55 -0.69
N ARG A 88 -3.04 -5.68 -0.06
CA ARG A 88 -2.78 -5.77 1.38
C ARG A 88 -4.07 -5.62 2.19
N VAL A 89 -4.90 -4.65 1.85
CA VAL A 89 -6.19 -4.44 2.53
C VAL A 89 -7.10 -5.65 2.33
N ALA A 90 -7.19 -6.17 1.11
CA ALA A 90 -8.00 -7.34 0.80
C ALA A 90 -7.51 -8.57 1.58
N LEU A 91 -6.18 -8.77 1.63
CA LEU A 91 -5.59 -9.88 2.39
C LEU A 91 -5.88 -9.75 3.89
N CYS A 92 -5.73 -8.55 4.47
CA CYS A 92 -6.01 -8.31 5.87
C CYS A 92 -7.48 -8.61 6.21
N ARG A 93 -8.40 -8.22 5.34
CA ARG A 93 -9.82 -8.53 5.52
C ARG A 93 -10.10 -10.02 5.45
N ALA A 94 -9.51 -10.71 4.47
CA ALA A 94 -9.68 -12.15 4.31
C ALA A 94 -9.18 -12.91 5.53
N VAL A 95 -7.98 -12.57 6.02
CA VAL A 95 -7.38 -13.19 7.21
C VAL A 95 -8.20 -12.88 8.45
N SER A 96 -8.67 -11.65 8.62
CA SER A 96 -9.49 -11.25 9.75
C SER A 96 -10.82 -12.02 9.78
N ASN A 97 -11.52 -12.07 8.65
CA ASN A 97 -12.78 -12.82 8.54
C ASN A 97 -12.57 -14.31 8.81
N PHE A 98 -11.51 -14.88 8.27
CA PHE A 98 -11.13 -16.26 8.52
C PHE A 98 -10.89 -16.50 10.02
N GLY A 99 -10.11 -15.61 10.68
CA GLY A 99 -9.79 -15.72 12.09
C GLY A 99 -11.00 -15.73 13.02
N PHE A 100 -12.06 -14.98 12.67
CA PHE A 100 -13.28 -14.96 13.45
C PHE A 100 -14.12 -16.25 13.35
N ASN A 101 -14.04 -16.92 12.21
CA ASN A 101 -14.93 -18.04 11.90
C ASN A 101 -14.21 -19.41 11.87
N ALA A 102 -12.89 -19.41 11.92
CA ALA A 102 -12.12 -20.64 11.83
C ALA A 102 -12.08 -21.38 13.18
N PRO A 103 -12.26 -22.71 13.17
CA PRO A 103 -12.11 -23.52 14.39
C PRO A 103 -10.65 -23.53 14.86
N LEU A 104 -10.47 -23.79 16.17
CA LEU A 104 -9.15 -23.78 16.81
C LEU A 104 -8.08 -24.61 16.08
N PRO A 105 -8.33 -25.85 15.66
CA PRO A 105 -7.29 -26.64 14.98
C PRO A 105 -6.78 -26.01 13.70
N VAL A 106 -7.66 -25.30 12.97
CA VAL A 106 -7.29 -24.60 11.74
C VAL A 106 -6.44 -23.38 12.05
N LEU A 107 -6.82 -22.61 13.05
CA LEU A 107 -6.02 -21.46 13.50
C LEU A 107 -4.62 -21.88 13.92
N GLU A 108 -4.50 -22.96 14.68
CA GLU A 108 -3.21 -23.51 15.08
C GLU A 108 -2.34 -23.88 13.89
N LYS A 109 -2.93 -24.54 12.88
CA LYS A 109 -2.22 -24.93 11.68
C LYS A 109 -1.72 -23.74 10.87
N VAL A 110 -2.55 -22.69 10.72
CA VAL A 110 -2.16 -21.47 10.03
C VAL A 110 -1.03 -20.76 10.78
N MET A 111 -1.13 -20.66 12.10
CA MET A 111 -0.09 -20.05 12.92
C MET A 111 1.23 -20.79 12.83
N ASP A 112 1.20 -22.12 12.84
CA ASP A 112 2.41 -22.92 12.67
C ASP A 112 3.04 -22.70 11.29
N THR A 113 2.23 -22.61 10.23
CA THR A 113 2.71 -22.31 8.89
C THR A 113 3.41 -20.94 8.84
N LEU A 114 2.78 -19.91 9.42
CA LEU A 114 3.34 -18.56 9.47
C LEU A 114 4.63 -18.48 10.28
N LYS A 115 4.75 -19.31 11.32
CA LYS A 115 5.91 -19.30 12.22
C LYS A 115 7.17 -19.90 11.59
N TYR A 116 7.04 -20.92 10.75
CA TYR A 116 8.18 -21.75 10.31
C TYR A 116 8.56 -21.59 8.83
N THR A 117 7.85 -20.80 8.04
CA THR A 117 8.17 -20.63 6.61
C THR A 117 8.71 -19.24 6.30
N PRO A 118 9.56 -19.08 5.27
CA PRO A 118 9.95 -17.76 4.76
C PRO A 118 8.74 -16.94 4.33
N PHE A 119 8.87 -15.61 4.34
CA PHE A 119 7.74 -14.71 4.14
C PHE A 119 6.92 -15.02 2.88
N ALA A 120 7.56 -15.18 1.72
CA ALA A 120 6.86 -15.46 0.46
C ALA A 120 6.12 -16.81 0.50
N GLN A 121 6.74 -17.84 1.08
CA GLN A 121 6.12 -19.15 1.24
C GLN A 121 4.99 -19.10 2.27
N ARG A 122 5.12 -18.28 3.30
CA ARG A 122 4.06 -18.06 4.29
C ARG A 122 2.79 -17.52 3.63
N LEU A 123 2.93 -16.49 2.80
CA LEU A 123 1.80 -15.92 2.08
C LEU A 123 1.13 -16.95 1.16
N THR A 124 1.92 -17.67 0.37
CA THR A 124 1.40 -18.71 -0.53
C THR A 124 0.65 -19.79 0.25
N SER A 125 1.24 -20.27 1.35
CA SER A 125 0.63 -21.28 2.21
C SER A 125 -0.68 -20.80 2.83
N VAL A 126 -0.75 -19.54 3.28
CA VAL A 126 -1.97 -18.96 3.81
C VAL A 126 -3.05 -18.89 2.74
N PHE A 127 -2.73 -18.42 1.53
CA PHE A 127 -3.69 -18.35 0.43
C PHE A 127 -4.20 -19.74 0.04
N ASN A 128 -3.32 -20.73 -0.04
CA ASN A 128 -3.72 -22.10 -0.36
C ASN A 128 -4.63 -22.69 0.72
N THR A 129 -4.32 -22.46 1.98
CA THR A 129 -5.17 -22.91 3.10
C THR A 129 -6.55 -22.28 3.02
N LEU A 130 -6.64 -20.96 2.79
CA LEU A 130 -7.91 -20.26 2.66
C LEU A 130 -8.70 -20.76 1.45
N THR A 131 -8.04 -21.02 0.32
CA THR A 131 -8.66 -21.54 -0.89
C THR A 131 -9.23 -22.93 -0.66
N ASP A 132 -8.47 -23.83 -0.06
CA ASP A 132 -8.90 -25.20 0.24
C ASP A 132 -10.12 -25.20 1.16
N MET A 133 -10.13 -24.35 2.17
CA MET A 133 -11.25 -24.22 3.07
C MET A 133 -12.50 -23.65 2.40
N ALA A 134 -12.33 -22.72 1.46
CA ALA A 134 -13.46 -22.19 0.67
C ALA A 134 -14.07 -23.29 -0.22
N VAL A 135 -13.23 -24.13 -0.84
CA VAL A 135 -13.68 -25.28 -1.64
C VAL A 135 -14.45 -26.28 -0.78
N ASP A 136 -13.97 -26.52 0.45
CA ASP A 136 -14.61 -27.45 1.40
C ASP A 136 -15.87 -26.84 2.07
N GLY A 137 -16.24 -25.62 1.73
CA GLY A 137 -17.41 -24.94 2.30
C GLY A 137 -17.17 -24.28 3.66
N GLY A 138 -15.92 -24.31 4.17
CA GLY A 138 -15.59 -23.77 5.49
C GLY A 138 -15.59 -22.26 5.59
N LEU A 139 -15.54 -21.55 4.46
CA LEU A 139 -15.48 -20.07 4.41
C LEU A 139 -16.53 -19.46 3.48
N THR A 140 -17.51 -20.22 3.02
CA THR A 140 -18.44 -19.77 1.98
C THR A 140 -19.66 -19.02 2.49
N ASP A 141 -19.75 -18.70 3.74
CA ASP A 141 -20.89 -17.92 4.25
C ASP A 141 -20.48 -16.79 5.18
#